data_8412254c9ad6e78c2709d2e75ee14de7
#
_entry.id   8412254c9ad6e78c2709d2e75ee14de7
#
_cell.length_a   1.000
_cell.length_b   1.000
_cell.length_c   1.000
_cell.angle_alpha   90.00
_cell.angle_beta   90.00
_cell.angle_gamma   90.00
#
_symmetry.space_group_name_H-M   'P 1'
#
loop_
_entity.id
_entity.type
_entity.pdbx_description
1 polymer ?
#
loop_
_entity_poly.entity_id
_entity_poly.type
_entity_poly.pdbx_seq_one_letter_code
_entity_poly.pdbx_strand_id
1 'polypeptide(L)'
;LEEKLEPVLEEHWKNETFPFDEFKSVIDLGLMDNPNLFIGREGEHKVSEHFNMYRLYELARTDTSLATFFAVHAGLGYTTLLIGGSDEQIAHYGPKIASFEMQTCFALTEPDSGSDIAGGISTTAVKEGGKWVLNGEKRWIGGAGTADVLPVFAKNPETKEVLCFMVPGDAEGLSVKKIDGKIALRLVQNGHITLDNVEVSDDTRLV
;
A
#
# COMPACT_ATOMS: atom_id res chain seq x y z
N LEU A 1 8.38 20.65 4.52
CA LEU A 1 9.29 19.50 4.70
C LEU A 1 10.44 19.88 5.63
N GLU A 2 11.18 20.93 5.32
CA GLU A 2 12.37 21.40 6.08
C GLU A 2 12.06 21.67 7.56
N GLU A 3 10.93 22.31 7.87
CA GLU A 3 10.58 22.65 9.25
C GLU A 3 10.04 21.46 10.06
N LYS A 4 9.39 20.49 9.42
CA LYS A 4 8.64 19.43 10.12
C LYS A 4 9.31 18.06 10.04
N LEU A 5 9.87 17.71 8.90
CA LEU A 5 10.44 16.38 8.68
C LEU A 5 11.95 16.35 8.89
N GLU A 6 12.71 17.28 8.32
CA GLU A 6 14.19 17.24 8.45
C GLU A 6 14.70 17.09 9.89
N PRO A 7 14.12 17.79 10.90
CA PRO A 7 14.62 17.68 12.28
C PRO A 7 14.53 16.29 12.90
N VAL A 8 13.61 15.44 12.43
CA VAL A 8 13.36 14.12 13.00
C VAL A 8 13.95 12.97 12.18
N LEU A 9 14.37 13.24 10.93
CA LEU A 9 14.82 12.20 10.00
C LEU A 9 16.00 11.39 10.50
N GLU A 10 17.00 12.03 11.14
CA GLU A 10 18.20 11.34 11.61
C GLU A 10 17.86 10.25 12.65
N GLU A 11 16.96 10.55 13.57
CA GLU A 11 16.52 9.60 14.59
C GLU A 11 15.74 8.44 13.97
N HIS A 12 14.78 8.76 13.11
CA HIS A 12 13.99 7.75 12.39
C HIS A 12 14.86 6.89 11.47
N TRP A 13 15.87 7.47 10.83
CA TRP A 13 16.80 6.75 9.98
C TRP A 13 17.66 5.76 10.79
N LYS A 14 18.14 6.16 11.98
CA LYS A 14 18.90 5.28 12.89
C LYS A 14 18.06 4.13 13.40
N ASN A 15 16.82 4.42 13.80
CA ASN A 15 15.90 3.45 14.41
C ASN A 15 15.11 2.63 13.36
N GLU A 16 15.30 2.90 12.07
CA GLU A 16 14.52 2.29 10.98
C GLU A 16 13.00 2.40 11.23
N THR A 17 12.54 3.60 11.59
CA THR A 17 11.13 3.94 11.84
C THR A 17 10.67 5.03 10.86
N PHE A 18 9.35 5.23 10.75
CA PHE A 18 8.78 6.26 9.88
C PHE A 18 8.13 7.37 10.73
N PRO A 19 8.34 8.67 10.40
CA PRO A 19 7.76 9.80 11.13
C PRO A 19 6.29 10.04 10.73
N PHE A 20 5.38 9.20 11.21
CA PHE A 20 3.97 9.22 10.79
C PHE A 20 3.25 10.52 11.12
N ASP A 21 3.43 11.07 12.32
CA ASP A 21 2.75 12.29 12.77
C ASP A 21 3.22 13.51 11.98
N GLU A 22 4.53 13.64 11.79
CA GLU A 22 5.12 14.73 11.01
C GLU A 22 4.75 14.59 9.53
N PHE A 23 4.75 13.37 8.99
CA PHE A 23 4.36 13.10 7.61
C PHE A 23 2.87 13.37 7.38
N LYS A 24 2.00 13.01 8.33
CA LYS A 24 0.59 13.37 8.27
C LYS A 24 0.38 14.87 8.17
N SER A 25 1.16 15.66 8.92
CA SER A 25 1.08 17.13 8.85
C SER A 25 1.43 17.70 7.46
N VAL A 26 2.18 16.93 6.64
CA VAL A 26 2.48 17.26 5.24
C VAL A 26 1.34 16.82 4.33
N ILE A 27 0.73 15.67 4.60
CA ILE A 27 -0.48 15.22 3.87
C ILE A 27 -1.62 16.22 4.06
N ASP A 28 -1.80 16.74 5.27
CA ASP A 28 -2.85 17.73 5.62
C ASP A 28 -2.72 19.07 4.84
N LEU A 29 -1.62 19.29 4.11
CA LEU A 29 -1.49 20.38 3.15
C LEU A 29 -2.21 20.12 1.81
N GLY A 30 -2.94 19.01 1.69
CA GLY A 30 -3.70 18.66 0.49
C GLY A 30 -2.88 17.92 -0.56
N LEU A 31 -1.89 17.12 -0.15
CA LEU A 31 -1.07 16.34 -1.09
C LEU A 31 -1.83 15.16 -1.72
N MET A 32 -2.88 14.69 -1.07
CA MET A 32 -3.67 13.55 -1.54
C MET A 32 -5.14 13.86 -1.79
N ASP A 33 -5.76 14.65 -0.93
CA ASP A 33 -7.20 14.93 -0.93
C ASP A 33 -7.62 16.16 -1.73
N ASN A 34 -6.66 16.85 -2.35
CA ASN A 34 -6.98 17.96 -3.24
C ASN A 34 -7.73 17.43 -4.47
N PRO A 35 -8.96 17.88 -4.73
CA PRO A 35 -9.75 17.41 -5.87
C PRO A 35 -9.08 17.66 -7.24
N ASN A 36 -8.12 18.58 -7.29
CA ASN A 36 -7.31 18.81 -8.50
C ASN A 36 -6.17 17.80 -8.65
N LEU A 37 -5.97 16.90 -7.70
CA LEU A 37 -4.89 15.91 -7.68
C LEU A 37 -5.36 14.49 -8.03
N PHE A 38 -6.64 14.24 -8.22
CA PHE A 38 -7.15 12.91 -8.53
C PHE A 38 -6.96 12.55 -10.00
N ILE A 39 -6.40 11.37 -10.23
CA ILE A 39 -6.53 10.67 -11.52
C ILE A 39 -7.90 10.04 -11.50
N GLY A 40 -8.93 10.81 -11.92
CA GLY A 40 -10.29 10.35 -11.86
C GLY A 40 -10.69 9.42 -13.00
N ARG A 41 -11.80 8.71 -12.79
CA ARG A 41 -12.62 8.12 -13.84
C ARG A 41 -13.05 9.23 -14.82
N GLU A 42 -13.50 8.86 -16.01
CA GLU A 42 -13.89 9.79 -17.09
C GLU A 42 -14.74 10.97 -16.58
N GLY A 43 -14.19 12.18 -16.68
CA GLY A 43 -14.83 13.42 -16.18
C GLY A 43 -14.23 14.04 -14.94
N GLU A 44 -13.28 13.39 -14.25
CA GLU A 44 -12.62 13.91 -13.06
C GLU A 44 -11.25 14.54 -13.37
N HIS A 45 -10.82 15.45 -12.50
CA HIS A 45 -9.58 16.21 -12.71
C HIS A 45 -8.34 15.31 -12.61
N LYS A 46 -7.57 15.26 -13.69
CA LYS A 46 -6.24 14.63 -13.66
C LYS A 46 -5.25 15.52 -12.94
N VAL A 47 -4.55 14.94 -11.97
CA VAL A 47 -3.29 15.54 -11.50
C VAL A 47 -2.38 15.75 -12.68
N SER A 48 -1.83 16.95 -12.84
CA SER A 48 -0.83 17.14 -13.87
C SER A 48 0.39 16.27 -13.55
N GLU A 49 0.94 15.60 -14.54
CA GLU A 49 2.16 14.79 -14.38
C GLU A 49 3.32 15.62 -13.81
N HIS A 50 3.37 16.90 -14.16
CA HIS A 50 4.35 17.86 -13.61
C HIS A 50 4.19 18.02 -12.09
N PHE A 51 2.95 18.14 -11.58
CA PHE A 51 2.74 18.24 -10.14
C PHE A 51 3.17 16.95 -9.43
N ASN A 52 2.82 15.78 -9.97
CA ASN A 52 3.27 14.49 -9.43
C ASN A 52 4.79 14.40 -9.39
N MET A 53 5.47 14.82 -10.47
CA MET A 53 6.93 14.85 -10.53
C MET A 53 7.53 15.77 -9.46
N TYR A 54 7.03 17.01 -9.34
CA TYR A 54 7.53 17.96 -8.35
C TYR A 54 7.26 17.48 -6.92
N ARG A 55 6.09 16.95 -6.64
CA ARG A 55 5.74 16.37 -5.32
C ARG A 55 6.72 15.27 -4.91
N LEU A 56 6.97 14.32 -5.80
CA LEU A 56 7.92 13.23 -5.54
C LEU A 56 9.37 13.75 -5.47
N TYR A 57 9.73 14.74 -6.30
CA TYR A 57 11.04 15.36 -6.27
C TYR A 57 11.33 16.03 -4.92
N GLU A 58 10.41 16.85 -4.41
CA GLU A 58 10.57 17.53 -3.12
C GLU A 58 10.63 16.55 -1.94
N LEU A 59 9.77 15.51 -1.95
CA LEU A 59 9.85 14.45 -0.95
C LEU A 59 11.20 13.71 -1.01
N ALA A 60 11.66 13.35 -2.21
CA ALA A 60 12.93 12.64 -2.41
C ALA A 60 14.16 13.52 -2.09
N ARG A 61 14.07 14.83 -2.31
CA ARG A 61 15.13 15.80 -1.97
C ARG A 61 15.30 15.88 -0.45
N THR A 62 14.22 15.72 0.31
CA THR A 62 14.24 15.68 1.77
C THR A 62 14.75 14.33 2.28
N ASP A 63 14.11 13.23 1.89
CA ASP A 63 14.59 11.86 2.06
C ASP A 63 13.86 10.92 1.08
N THR A 64 14.63 10.09 0.39
CA THR A 64 14.10 9.15 -0.62
C THR A 64 13.10 8.15 -0.02
N SER A 65 13.20 7.83 1.27
CA SER A 65 12.25 6.97 1.94
C SER A 65 10.86 7.60 2.04
N LEU A 66 10.78 8.93 2.22
CA LEU A 66 9.50 9.66 2.25
C LEU A 66 8.79 9.58 0.88
N ALA A 67 9.55 9.82 -0.19
CA ALA A 67 9.03 9.69 -1.56
C ALA A 67 8.58 8.26 -1.86
N THR A 68 9.38 7.26 -1.46
CA THR A 68 9.05 5.85 -1.66
C THR A 68 7.81 5.44 -0.88
N PHE A 69 7.72 5.82 0.39
CA PHE A 69 6.54 5.53 1.21
C PHE A 69 5.29 6.16 0.59
N PHE A 70 5.38 7.45 0.20
CA PHE A 70 4.29 8.15 -0.45
C PHE A 70 3.87 7.48 -1.77
N ALA A 71 4.84 7.07 -2.60
CA ALA A 71 4.56 6.38 -3.86
C ALA A 71 3.88 5.02 -3.63
N VAL A 72 4.25 4.29 -2.59
CA VAL A 72 3.59 3.02 -2.23
C VAL A 72 2.17 3.27 -1.73
N HIS A 73 1.99 4.17 -0.79
CA HIS A 73 0.68 4.47 -0.19
C HIS A 73 -0.29 5.08 -1.20
N ALA A 74 0.10 6.19 -1.83
CA ALA A 74 -0.75 6.94 -2.75
C ALA A 74 -0.75 6.38 -4.18
N GLY A 75 0.43 6.06 -4.70
CA GLY A 75 0.63 5.67 -6.09
C GLY A 75 0.27 4.21 -6.37
N LEU A 76 0.48 3.31 -5.43
CA LEU A 76 0.19 1.88 -5.60
C LEU A 76 -1.07 1.48 -4.82
N GLY A 77 -1.05 1.53 -3.49
CA GLY A 77 -2.14 1.03 -2.65
C GLY A 77 -3.47 1.74 -2.91
N TYR A 78 -3.48 3.06 -2.79
CA TYR A 78 -4.68 3.86 -3.03
C TYR A 78 -5.16 3.78 -4.49
N THR A 79 -4.24 3.84 -5.45
CA THR A 79 -4.58 3.73 -6.86
C THR A 79 -5.18 2.35 -7.20
N THR A 80 -4.72 1.27 -6.56
CA THR A 80 -5.32 -0.06 -6.72
C THR A 80 -6.79 -0.06 -6.32
N LEU A 81 -7.12 0.56 -5.18
CA LEU A 81 -8.50 0.73 -4.77
C LEU A 81 -9.32 1.56 -5.78
N LEU A 82 -8.77 2.69 -6.24
CA LEU A 82 -9.48 3.58 -7.18
C LEU A 82 -9.76 2.92 -8.55
N ILE A 83 -8.87 2.04 -9.01
CA ILE A 83 -9.00 1.35 -10.29
C ILE A 83 -9.91 0.12 -10.18
N GLY A 84 -9.72 -0.69 -9.14
CA GLY A 84 -10.36 -1.99 -8.99
C GLY A 84 -11.50 -2.03 -7.97
N GLY A 85 -11.72 -0.97 -7.19
CA GLY A 85 -12.76 -0.94 -6.17
C GLY A 85 -14.16 -0.67 -6.74
N SER A 86 -15.18 -1.26 -6.11
CA SER A 86 -16.55 -0.83 -6.30
C SER A 86 -16.78 0.57 -5.72
N ASP A 87 -17.88 1.22 -6.09
CA ASP A 87 -18.22 2.54 -5.56
C ASP A 87 -18.37 2.51 -4.03
N GLU A 88 -18.89 1.41 -3.47
CA GLU A 88 -19.01 1.21 -2.02
C GLU A 88 -17.63 1.05 -1.35
N GLN A 89 -16.72 0.28 -1.97
CA GLN A 89 -15.35 0.11 -1.45
C GLN A 89 -14.58 1.42 -1.50
N ILE A 90 -14.69 2.16 -2.59
CA ILE A 90 -14.05 3.48 -2.74
C ILE A 90 -14.62 4.46 -1.71
N ALA A 91 -15.94 4.48 -1.52
CA ALA A 91 -16.59 5.35 -0.52
C ALA A 91 -16.19 4.98 0.92
N HIS A 92 -15.96 3.70 1.20
CA HIS A 92 -15.58 3.21 2.53
C HIS A 92 -14.10 3.48 2.89
N TYR A 93 -13.19 3.13 1.99
CA TYR A 93 -11.75 3.21 2.24
C TYR A 93 -11.13 4.52 1.76
N GLY A 94 -11.60 5.04 0.63
CA GLY A 94 -10.95 6.13 -0.09
C GLY A 94 -10.71 7.40 0.75
N PRO A 95 -11.72 7.96 1.44
CA PRO A 95 -11.52 9.16 2.26
C PRO A 95 -10.50 8.96 3.39
N LYS A 96 -10.50 7.80 4.03
CA LYS A 96 -9.59 7.48 5.15
C LYS A 96 -8.14 7.30 4.67
N ILE A 97 -7.96 6.67 3.51
CA ILE A 97 -6.63 6.51 2.90
C ILE A 97 -6.11 7.88 2.42
N ALA A 98 -6.96 8.69 1.78
CA ALA A 98 -6.59 10.00 1.28
C ALA A 98 -6.23 10.98 2.40
N SER A 99 -6.90 10.92 3.55
CA SER A 99 -6.60 11.73 4.75
C SER A 99 -5.44 11.18 5.60
N PHE A 100 -4.85 10.04 5.21
CA PHE A 100 -3.83 9.35 5.99
C PHE A 100 -4.31 8.85 7.37
N GLU A 101 -5.63 8.80 7.59
CA GLU A 101 -6.24 8.16 8.75
C GLU A 101 -6.08 6.64 8.69
N MET A 102 -6.08 6.08 7.47
CA MET A 102 -5.84 4.67 7.19
C MET A 102 -4.65 4.51 6.26
N GLN A 103 -3.71 3.65 6.62
CA GLN A 103 -2.54 3.38 5.80
C GLN A 103 -2.75 2.14 4.94
N THR A 104 -2.16 2.16 3.75
CA THR A 104 -2.21 1.05 2.82
C THR A 104 -0.85 0.78 2.19
N CYS A 105 -0.68 -0.44 1.69
CA CYS A 105 0.53 -0.90 1.00
C CYS A 105 0.19 -1.52 -0.36
N PHE A 106 1.08 -2.32 -0.93
CA PHE A 106 0.85 -3.02 -2.20
C PHE A 106 1.46 -4.42 -2.11
N ALA A 107 0.65 -5.41 -1.69
CA ALA A 107 1.10 -6.76 -1.38
C ALA A 107 1.05 -7.68 -2.61
N LEU A 108 1.96 -7.44 -3.55
CA LEU A 108 2.06 -8.18 -4.82
C LEU A 108 3.27 -9.11 -4.87
N THR A 109 4.49 -8.57 -4.66
CA THR A 109 5.77 -9.26 -4.79
C THR A 109 5.90 -10.43 -3.80
N GLU A 110 6.41 -11.57 -4.26
CA GLU A 110 6.64 -12.79 -3.47
C GLU A 110 8.13 -13.10 -3.33
N PRO A 111 8.53 -13.99 -2.40
CA PRO A 111 9.94 -14.36 -2.24
C PRO A 111 10.62 -14.81 -3.54
N ASP A 112 9.92 -15.59 -4.35
CA ASP A 112 10.46 -16.21 -5.57
C ASP A 112 9.93 -15.56 -6.86
N SER A 113 9.04 -14.56 -6.77
CA SER A 113 8.43 -13.89 -7.92
C SER A 113 8.31 -12.37 -7.71
N GLY A 114 9.08 -11.59 -8.47
CA GLY A 114 9.04 -10.12 -8.47
C GLY A 114 8.49 -9.55 -9.77
N SER A 115 9.10 -9.87 -10.90
CA SER A 115 8.74 -9.32 -12.21
C SER A 115 7.74 -10.19 -12.98
N ASP A 116 7.78 -11.49 -12.79
CA ASP A 116 6.83 -12.44 -13.40
C ASP A 116 5.59 -12.63 -12.53
N ILE A 117 4.74 -11.61 -12.48
CA ILE A 117 3.51 -11.68 -11.69
C ILE A 117 2.47 -12.60 -12.34
N ALA A 118 2.31 -12.54 -13.64
CA ALA A 118 1.27 -13.29 -14.37
C ALA A 118 1.48 -14.82 -14.25
N GLY A 119 2.74 -15.27 -14.33
CA GLY A 119 3.11 -16.69 -14.24
C GLY A 119 3.53 -17.14 -12.84
N GLY A 120 4.30 -16.29 -12.16
CA GLY A 120 5.06 -16.64 -10.97
C GLY A 120 4.35 -16.51 -9.63
N ILE A 121 3.17 -15.85 -9.55
CA ILE A 121 2.46 -15.68 -8.28
C ILE A 121 2.03 -17.04 -7.71
N SER A 122 2.44 -17.34 -6.48
CA SER A 122 2.19 -18.59 -5.76
C SER A 122 1.16 -18.46 -4.64
N THR A 123 0.95 -17.25 -4.11
CA THR A 123 -0.13 -16.98 -3.16
C THR A 123 -1.46 -17.36 -3.77
N THR A 124 -2.26 -18.15 -3.05
CA THR A 124 -3.54 -18.69 -3.52
C THR A 124 -4.73 -18.00 -2.87
N ALA A 125 -5.85 -17.94 -3.60
CA ALA A 125 -7.16 -17.57 -3.10
C ALA A 125 -8.17 -18.64 -3.52
N VAL A 126 -8.72 -19.38 -2.53
CA VAL A 126 -9.71 -20.44 -2.76
C VAL A 126 -11.03 -20.01 -2.16
N LYS A 127 -12.13 -20.19 -2.89
CA LYS A 127 -13.46 -19.86 -2.40
C LYS A 127 -14.06 -21.06 -1.63
N GLU A 128 -14.28 -20.91 -0.33
CA GLU A 128 -14.81 -21.93 0.55
C GLU A 128 -15.95 -21.35 1.41
N GLY A 129 -17.09 -22.03 1.45
CA GLY A 129 -18.21 -21.65 2.32
C GLY A 129 -18.74 -20.22 2.11
N GLY A 130 -18.54 -19.64 0.92
CA GLY A 130 -18.94 -18.26 0.60
C GLY A 130 -17.90 -17.18 0.98
N LYS A 131 -16.76 -17.58 1.53
CA LYS A 131 -15.60 -16.73 1.82
C LYS A 131 -14.44 -17.10 0.90
N TRP A 132 -13.42 -16.26 0.90
CA TRP A 132 -12.12 -16.55 0.29
C TRP A 132 -11.11 -16.87 1.36
N VAL A 133 -10.32 -17.92 1.15
CA VAL A 133 -9.19 -18.32 2.01
C VAL A 133 -7.90 -18.05 1.26
N LEU A 134 -7.07 -17.17 1.82
CA LEU A 134 -5.78 -16.77 1.24
C LEU A 134 -4.65 -17.48 1.96
N ASN A 135 -3.72 -18.06 1.16
CA ASN A 135 -2.51 -18.72 1.66
C ASN A 135 -1.29 -18.33 0.81
N GLY A 136 -0.19 -18.00 1.45
CA GLY A 136 1.06 -17.67 0.77
C GLY A 136 1.91 -16.63 1.49
N GLU A 137 2.86 -16.06 0.76
CA GLU A 137 3.81 -15.11 1.31
C GLU A 137 4.01 -13.93 0.37
N LYS A 138 4.25 -12.73 0.95
CA LYS A 138 4.65 -11.53 0.22
C LYS A 138 5.95 -10.98 0.80
N ARG A 139 6.81 -10.42 -0.04
CA ARG A 139 8.12 -9.95 0.40
C ARG A 139 8.43 -8.56 -0.13
N TRP A 140 9.22 -7.82 0.64
CA TRP A 140 9.63 -6.44 0.34
C TRP A 140 8.48 -5.45 0.28
N ILE A 141 7.38 -5.72 0.98
CA ILE A 141 6.19 -4.87 0.95
C ILE A 141 6.41 -3.64 1.82
N GLY A 142 6.51 -2.48 1.18
CA GLY A 142 6.65 -1.20 1.86
C GLY A 142 5.40 -0.85 2.65
N GLY A 143 5.56 -0.45 3.91
CA GLY A 143 4.45 -0.12 4.80
C GLY A 143 3.65 -1.31 5.32
N ALA A 144 4.08 -2.56 5.05
CA ALA A 144 3.31 -3.75 5.44
C ALA A 144 3.01 -3.84 6.94
N GLY A 145 3.98 -3.43 7.79
CA GLY A 145 3.84 -3.52 9.25
C GLY A 145 2.95 -2.43 9.87
N THR A 146 2.54 -1.45 9.07
CA THR A 146 1.73 -0.31 9.51
C THR A 146 0.47 -0.12 8.70
N ALA A 147 0.26 -0.95 7.68
CA ALA A 147 -0.92 -0.88 6.84
C ALA A 147 -2.16 -1.37 7.60
N ASP A 148 -3.19 -0.53 7.66
CA ASP A 148 -4.51 -0.88 8.21
C ASP A 148 -5.29 -1.77 7.25
N VAL A 149 -5.05 -1.60 5.95
CA VAL A 149 -5.65 -2.41 4.89
C VAL A 149 -4.62 -2.69 3.78
N LEU A 150 -4.55 -3.95 3.36
CA LEU A 150 -3.59 -4.43 2.38
C LEU A 150 -4.29 -4.90 1.11
N PRO A 151 -4.08 -4.27 -0.05
CA PRO A 151 -4.37 -4.89 -1.35
C PRO A 151 -3.46 -6.10 -1.56
N VAL A 152 -4.00 -7.30 -1.36
CA VAL A 152 -3.27 -8.57 -1.50
C VAL A 152 -3.66 -9.24 -2.81
N PHE A 153 -2.66 -9.50 -3.65
CA PHE A 153 -2.84 -10.22 -4.91
C PHE A 153 -2.63 -11.72 -4.70
N ALA A 154 -3.60 -12.52 -5.14
CA ALA A 154 -3.57 -13.98 -5.01
C ALA A 154 -4.16 -14.65 -6.25
N LYS A 155 -3.67 -15.83 -6.59
CA LYS A 155 -4.13 -16.61 -7.74
C LYS A 155 -5.22 -17.59 -7.32
N ASN A 156 -6.33 -17.59 -8.04
CA ASN A 156 -7.28 -18.69 -7.94
C ASN A 156 -6.66 -19.93 -8.61
N PRO A 157 -6.46 -21.05 -7.88
CA PRO A 157 -5.82 -22.23 -8.46
C PRO A 157 -6.65 -22.96 -9.51
N GLU A 158 -7.98 -22.74 -9.52
CA GLU A 158 -8.89 -23.35 -10.50
C GLU A 158 -8.95 -22.54 -11.79
N THR A 159 -9.26 -21.24 -11.69
CA THR A 159 -9.43 -20.36 -12.87
C THR A 159 -8.12 -19.81 -13.40
N LYS A 160 -7.03 -19.85 -12.62
CA LYS A 160 -5.72 -19.23 -12.87
C LYS A 160 -5.72 -17.71 -12.89
N GLU A 161 -6.84 -17.08 -12.58
CA GLU A 161 -6.95 -15.63 -12.50
C GLU A 161 -6.21 -15.10 -11.26
N VAL A 162 -5.57 -13.96 -11.42
CA VAL A 162 -5.01 -13.19 -10.31
C VAL A 162 -6.09 -12.23 -9.82
N LEU A 163 -6.46 -12.37 -8.58
CA LEU A 163 -7.46 -11.58 -7.89
C LEU A 163 -6.78 -10.65 -6.88
N CYS A 164 -7.43 -9.56 -6.51
CA CYS A 164 -6.96 -8.64 -5.48
C CYS A 164 -8.01 -8.51 -4.39
N PHE A 165 -7.58 -8.52 -3.13
CA PHE A 165 -8.45 -8.41 -1.95
C PHE A 165 -7.96 -7.29 -1.03
N MET A 166 -8.87 -6.48 -0.52
CA MET A 166 -8.59 -5.50 0.54
C MET A 166 -8.60 -6.23 1.89
N VAL A 167 -7.44 -6.73 2.30
CA VAL A 167 -7.29 -7.53 3.52
C VAL A 167 -7.04 -6.60 4.71
N PRO A 168 -7.82 -6.68 5.82
CA PRO A 168 -7.51 -5.93 7.04
C PRO A 168 -6.14 -6.28 7.59
N GLY A 169 -5.40 -5.29 8.12
CA GLY A 169 -4.06 -5.49 8.66
C GLY A 169 -4.02 -6.35 9.94
N ASP A 170 -5.15 -6.45 10.62
CA ASP A 170 -5.38 -7.26 11.82
C ASP A 170 -6.10 -8.59 11.54
N ALA A 171 -6.23 -8.99 10.26
CA ALA A 171 -6.90 -10.24 9.89
C ALA A 171 -6.24 -11.45 10.55
N GLU A 172 -7.05 -12.37 11.08
CA GLU A 172 -6.56 -13.63 11.64
C GLU A 172 -5.81 -14.44 10.57
N GLY A 173 -4.65 -14.97 10.93
CA GLY A 173 -3.77 -15.69 10.00
C GLY A 173 -2.81 -14.80 9.20
N LEU A 174 -2.97 -13.47 9.25
CA LEU A 174 -2.00 -12.54 8.66
C LEU A 174 -0.92 -12.20 9.67
N SER A 175 0.34 -12.32 9.27
CA SER A 175 1.47 -11.86 10.08
C SER A 175 2.49 -11.13 9.24
N VAL A 176 3.13 -10.12 9.84
CA VAL A 176 4.15 -9.30 9.17
C VAL A 176 5.44 -9.33 9.98
N LYS A 177 6.53 -9.72 9.33
CA LYS A 177 7.88 -9.62 9.88
C LYS A 177 8.61 -8.47 9.19
N LYS A 178 9.02 -7.47 9.97
CA LYS A 178 9.82 -6.35 9.47
C LYS A 178 11.15 -6.84 8.89
N ILE A 179 11.58 -6.25 7.80
CA ILE A 179 12.89 -6.47 7.19
C ILE A 179 13.82 -5.36 7.66
N ASP A 180 14.70 -5.69 8.58
CA ASP A 180 15.66 -4.77 9.22
C ASP A 180 17.03 -4.80 8.53
N GLY A 181 17.92 -3.86 8.92
CA GLY A 181 19.31 -3.82 8.48
C GLY A 181 19.49 -3.36 7.03
N LYS A 182 18.54 -2.64 6.49
CA LYS A 182 18.65 -2.10 5.12
C LYS A 182 19.72 -1.02 5.04
N ILE A 183 20.44 -0.97 3.92
CA ILE A 183 21.47 0.05 3.62
C ILE A 183 20.87 1.34 3.04
N ALA A 184 19.62 1.29 2.56
CA ALA A 184 18.90 2.41 1.97
C ALA A 184 17.41 2.30 2.27
N LEU A 185 16.64 3.38 2.07
CA LEU A 185 15.20 3.45 2.31
C LEU A 185 14.83 2.95 3.72
N ARG A 186 15.65 3.33 4.72
CA ARG A 186 15.55 2.77 6.07
C ARG A 186 14.25 3.16 6.78
N LEU A 187 13.68 4.32 6.45
CA LEU A 187 12.39 4.76 7.03
C LEU A 187 11.20 3.95 6.50
N VAL A 188 11.29 3.39 5.29
CA VAL A 188 10.20 2.56 4.74
C VAL A 188 10.13 1.25 5.53
N GLN A 189 8.97 0.98 6.14
CA GLN A 189 8.73 -0.23 6.93
C GLN A 189 8.44 -1.42 5.99
N ASN A 190 9.51 -1.91 5.30
CA ASN A 190 9.35 -3.10 4.46
C ASN A 190 9.09 -4.34 5.31
N GLY A 191 8.14 -5.15 4.91
CA GLY A 191 7.78 -6.38 5.59
C GLY A 191 7.79 -7.61 4.69
N HIS A 192 7.94 -8.75 5.34
CA HIS A 192 7.59 -10.06 4.84
C HIS A 192 6.24 -10.41 5.44
N ILE A 193 5.25 -10.64 4.60
CA ILE A 193 3.88 -11.00 5.00
C ILE A 193 3.71 -12.50 4.83
N THR A 194 3.15 -13.15 5.82
CA THR A 194 2.68 -14.54 5.73
C THR A 194 1.15 -14.55 5.87
N LEU A 195 0.51 -15.26 4.98
CA LEU A 195 -0.93 -15.52 4.96
C LEU A 195 -1.13 -17.02 5.23
N ASP A 196 -1.69 -17.34 6.39
CA ASP A 196 -1.99 -18.70 6.83
C ASP A 196 -3.49 -18.83 7.08
N ASN A 197 -4.21 -19.35 6.09
CA ASN A 197 -5.65 -19.49 6.10
C ASN A 197 -6.40 -18.18 6.44
N VAL A 198 -5.96 -17.07 5.84
CA VAL A 198 -6.61 -15.77 6.03
C VAL A 198 -7.97 -15.79 5.34
N GLU A 199 -9.04 -15.73 6.15
CA GLU A 199 -10.40 -15.68 5.63
C GLU A 199 -10.83 -14.24 5.37
N VAL A 200 -11.34 -13.98 4.17
CA VAL A 200 -11.94 -12.69 3.79
C VAL A 200 -13.28 -12.90 3.09
N SER A 201 -14.17 -11.94 3.24
CA SER A 201 -15.48 -11.95 2.58
C SER A 201 -15.38 -11.55 1.10
N ASP A 202 -16.40 -11.89 0.32
CA ASP A 202 -16.41 -11.64 -1.14
C ASP A 202 -16.44 -10.14 -1.47
N ASP A 203 -16.95 -9.32 -0.57
CA ASP A 203 -17.01 -7.86 -0.69
C ASP A 203 -15.63 -7.17 -0.50
N THR A 204 -14.62 -7.88 -0.03
CA THR A 204 -13.23 -7.37 0.00
C THR A 204 -12.52 -7.51 -1.34
N ARG A 205 -13.05 -8.34 -2.25
CA ARG A 205 -12.47 -8.54 -3.57
C ARG A 205 -12.66 -7.31 -4.45
N LEU A 206 -11.57 -6.82 -5.02
CA LEU A 206 -11.61 -5.80 -6.08
C LEU A 206 -12.05 -6.42 -7.41
N VAL A 207 -12.66 -5.62 -8.27
CA VAL A 207 -13.27 -6.07 -9.55
C VAL A 207 -12.22 -6.15 -10.67
#